data_7fcbedd17b089784c55d63a21efa016c
#
_entry.id   7fcbedd17b089784c55d63a21efa016c
#
_cell.length_a   1.000
_cell.length_b   1.000
_cell.length_c   1.000
_cell.angle_alpha   90.00
_cell.angle_beta   90.00
_cell.angle_gamma   90.00
#
_symmetry.space_group_name_H-M   'P 1'
#
loop_
_entity.id
_entity.type
_entity.pdbx_description
1 polymer ?
#
loop_
_entity_poly.entity_id
_entity_poly.type
_entity_poly.pdbx_seq_one_letter_code
_entity_poly.pdbx_strand_id
1 'polypeptide(L)'
;MDFPCTSCGLCCTKIQEIRDNLESYKDLPVMYKAIEDFPYDTDDTGACTKLINGICSVYEDRPLLCNIKRLGEESGYDLPAWFKLNAISCNTLITNSNLDESYLVNI
;
A
#
# COMPACT_ATOMS: atom_id res chain seq x y z
N MET A 1 -5.38 -0.21 -17.34
CA MET A 1 -5.06 -1.38 -16.49
C MET A 1 -4.85 -0.92 -15.05
N ASP A 2 -5.53 -1.55 -14.10
CA ASP A 2 -5.37 -1.27 -12.69
C ASP A 2 -4.71 -2.44 -11.97
N PHE A 3 -4.07 -2.15 -10.84
CA PHE A 3 -3.55 -3.19 -9.97
C PHE A 3 -4.74 -3.95 -9.35
N PRO A 4 -4.76 -5.29 -9.43
CA PRO A 4 -5.89 -6.10 -8.96
C PRO A 4 -5.90 -6.25 -7.43
N CYS A 5 -5.99 -5.15 -6.71
CA CYS A 5 -6.06 -5.13 -5.25
C CYS A 5 -7.32 -5.83 -4.75
N THR A 6 -7.17 -6.74 -3.77
CA THR A 6 -8.29 -7.48 -3.21
C THR A 6 -8.91 -6.80 -2.00
N SER A 7 -8.47 -5.59 -1.67
CA SER A 7 -8.97 -4.80 -0.53
C SER A 7 -8.84 -5.53 0.81
N CYS A 8 -7.76 -6.29 1.00
CA CYS A 8 -7.53 -7.03 2.24
C CYS A 8 -7.23 -6.13 3.44
N GLY A 9 -6.89 -4.87 3.21
CA GLY A 9 -6.62 -3.90 4.28
C GLY A 9 -5.25 -4.02 4.94
N LEU A 10 -4.45 -5.02 4.60
CA LEU A 10 -3.17 -5.24 5.28
C LEU A 10 -2.14 -4.14 5.04
N CYS A 11 -2.12 -3.53 3.85
CA CYS A 11 -1.19 -2.43 3.58
C CYS A 11 -1.49 -1.22 4.47
N CYS A 12 -2.74 -1.01 4.85
CA CYS A 12 -3.12 0.05 5.79
C CYS A 12 -2.54 -0.17 7.19
N THR A 13 -2.23 -1.41 7.56
CA THR A 13 -1.66 -1.73 8.87
C THR A 13 -0.17 -1.38 8.96
N LYS A 14 0.47 -1.05 7.84
CA LYS A 14 1.91 -0.79 7.75
C LYS A 14 2.27 0.69 7.63
N ILE A 15 1.32 1.58 7.71
CA ILE A 15 1.56 3.01 7.46
C ILE A 15 2.60 3.60 8.41
N GLN A 16 2.48 3.35 9.71
CA GLN A 16 3.45 3.90 10.68
C GLN A 16 4.85 3.32 10.47
N GLU A 17 4.94 2.03 10.16
CA GLU A 17 6.22 1.38 9.86
C GLU A 17 6.88 2.03 8.65
N ILE A 18 6.11 2.33 7.60
CA ILE A 18 6.62 3.01 6.42
C ILE A 18 7.12 4.41 6.76
N ARG A 19 6.36 5.16 7.57
CA ARG A 19 6.75 6.50 8.02
C ARG A 19 8.02 6.46 8.86
N ASP A 20 8.16 5.49 9.74
CA ASP A 20 9.33 5.34 10.60
C ASP A 20 10.59 5.02 9.79
N ASN A 21 10.43 4.47 8.60
CA ASN A 21 11.53 4.12 7.70
C ASN A 21 11.67 5.11 6.53
N LEU A 22 11.19 6.33 6.68
CA LEU A 22 11.18 7.35 5.62
C LEU A 22 12.55 7.52 4.95
N GLU A 23 13.62 7.55 5.74
CA GLU A 23 14.97 7.71 5.21
C GLU A 23 15.39 6.60 4.23
N SER A 24 14.80 5.42 4.36
CA SER A 24 15.07 4.30 3.43
C SER A 24 14.60 4.61 2.01
N TYR A 25 13.72 5.59 1.85
CA TYR A 25 13.14 5.97 0.56
C TYR A 25 13.73 7.25 -0.02
N LYS A 26 14.79 7.79 0.57
CA LYS A 26 15.36 9.08 0.17
C LYS A 26 15.82 9.13 -1.29
N ASP A 27 16.17 7.98 -1.87
CA ASP A 27 16.61 7.91 -3.27
C ASP A 27 15.45 7.65 -4.23
N LEU A 28 14.22 7.62 -3.72
CA LEU A 28 12.99 7.42 -4.49
C LEU A 28 12.08 8.64 -4.27
N PRO A 29 12.31 9.74 -5.01
CA PRO A 29 11.70 11.04 -4.69
C PRO A 29 10.16 11.02 -4.70
N VAL A 30 9.53 10.28 -5.61
CA VAL A 30 8.06 10.21 -5.66
C VAL A 30 7.52 9.45 -4.46
N MET A 31 8.13 8.32 -4.12
CA MET A 31 7.75 7.53 -2.94
C MET A 31 7.95 8.33 -1.66
N TYR A 32 9.10 8.98 -1.51
CA TYR A 32 9.42 9.80 -0.34
C TYR A 32 8.35 10.87 -0.13
N LYS A 33 8.02 11.61 -1.20
CA LYS A 33 7.01 12.65 -1.14
C LYS A 33 5.62 12.08 -0.84
N ALA A 34 5.27 10.94 -1.42
CA ALA A 34 3.98 10.29 -1.17
C ALA A 34 3.82 9.92 0.30
N ILE A 35 4.91 9.47 0.95
CA ILE A 35 4.90 9.15 2.38
C ILE A 35 4.73 10.42 3.21
N GLU A 36 5.49 11.49 2.89
CA GLU A 36 5.38 12.77 3.60
C GLU A 36 3.99 13.39 3.47
N ASP A 37 3.39 13.29 2.29
CA ASP A 37 2.09 13.91 1.99
C ASP A 37 0.90 13.03 2.41
N PHE A 38 1.14 11.85 2.97
CA PHE A 38 0.06 10.97 3.40
C PHE A 38 -0.80 11.70 4.45
N PRO A 39 -2.11 11.93 4.18
CA PRO A 39 -2.91 12.89 4.95
C PRO A 39 -3.54 12.34 6.22
N TYR A 40 -3.47 11.03 6.45
CA TYR A 40 -4.20 10.41 7.55
C TYR A 40 -3.28 10.02 8.70
N ASP A 41 -3.83 10.05 9.92
CA ASP A 41 -3.12 9.61 11.12
C ASP A 41 -3.11 8.09 11.22
N THR A 42 -2.26 7.59 12.10
CA THR A 42 -2.22 6.17 12.45
C THR A 42 -2.69 5.98 13.89
N ASP A 43 -3.26 4.81 14.18
CA ASP A 43 -3.69 4.46 15.51
C ASP A 43 -2.53 3.86 16.33
N ASP A 44 -2.84 3.38 17.55
CA ASP A 44 -1.84 2.81 18.46
C ASP A 44 -1.15 1.56 17.91
N THR A 45 -1.75 0.90 16.93
CA THR A 45 -1.17 -0.29 16.30
C THR A 45 -0.31 0.05 15.08
N GLY A 46 -0.30 1.33 14.67
CA GLY A 46 0.40 1.78 13.49
C GLY A 46 -0.42 1.69 12.19
N ALA A 47 -1.69 1.35 12.30
CA ALA A 47 -2.59 1.27 11.16
C ALA A 47 -3.20 2.63 10.82
N CYS A 48 -3.50 2.84 9.55
CA CYS A 48 -4.22 4.04 9.10
C CYS A 48 -5.59 4.12 9.76
N THR A 49 -5.95 5.30 10.29
CA THR A 49 -7.25 5.51 10.97
C THR A 49 -8.45 5.34 10.05
N LYS A 50 -8.23 5.34 8.71
CA LYS A 50 -9.29 5.10 7.74
C LYS A 50 -9.55 3.62 7.48
N LEU A 51 -8.77 2.73 8.11
CA LEU A 51 -9.02 1.30 8.08
C LEU A 51 -10.13 0.99 9.09
N ILE A 52 -11.30 0.59 8.60
CA ILE A 52 -12.48 0.31 9.42
C ILE A 52 -12.95 -1.11 9.11
N ASN A 53 -13.04 -1.95 10.15
CA ASN A 53 -13.45 -3.35 10.01
C ASN A 53 -12.61 -4.11 8.96
N GLY A 54 -11.31 -3.80 8.90
CA GLY A 54 -10.40 -4.47 7.97
C GLY A 54 -10.49 -3.96 6.53
N ILE A 55 -11.25 -2.90 6.28
CA ILE A 55 -11.47 -2.37 4.94
C ILE A 55 -11.08 -0.89 4.91
N CYS A 56 -10.37 -0.47 3.85
CA CYS A 56 -10.05 0.94 3.65
C CYS A 56 -11.33 1.74 3.37
N SER A 57 -11.72 2.61 4.30
CA SER A 57 -12.96 3.41 4.19
C SER A 57 -12.87 4.49 3.12
N VAL A 58 -11.67 4.82 2.64
CA VAL A 58 -11.43 5.83 1.59
C VAL A 58 -10.87 5.20 0.31
N TYR A 59 -11.19 3.94 0.06
CA TYR A 59 -10.61 3.18 -1.06
C TYR A 59 -10.74 3.92 -2.40
N GLU A 60 -11.90 4.52 -2.67
CA GLU A 60 -12.13 5.24 -3.93
C GLU A 60 -11.28 6.53 -4.04
N ASP A 61 -10.95 7.14 -2.91
CA ASP A 61 -10.17 8.37 -2.82
C ASP A 61 -8.81 8.14 -2.15
N ARG A 62 -8.20 6.99 -2.42
CA ARG A 62 -6.92 6.63 -1.81
C ARG A 62 -5.85 7.71 -2.06
N PRO A 63 -5.03 8.04 -1.02
CA PRO A 63 -3.84 8.87 -1.24
C PRO A 63 -2.88 8.20 -2.22
N LEU A 64 -1.98 8.97 -2.79
CA LEU A 64 -1.00 8.45 -3.75
C LEU A 64 -0.23 7.24 -3.19
N LEU A 65 0.19 7.29 -1.92
CA LEU A 65 0.90 6.19 -1.27
C LEU A 65 0.14 4.86 -1.35
N CYS A 66 -1.19 4.91 -1.29
CA CYS A 66 -2.05 3.73 -1.29
C CYS A 66 -2.54 3.36 -2.69
N ASN A 67 -2.25 4.16 -3.71
CA ASN A 67 -2.68 3.92 -5.08
C ASN A 67 -1.50 3.39 -5.90
N ILE A 68 -1.39 2.08 -5.95
CA ILE A 68 -0.24 1.40 -6.57
C ILE A 68 -0.05 1.81 -8.02
N LYS A 69 -1.11 1.88 -8.80
CA LYS A 69 -1.02 2.26 -10.21
C LYS A 69 -0.46 3.68 -10.37
N ARG A 70 -1.07 4.66 -9.69
CA ARG A 70 -0.63 6.05 -9.78
C ARG A 70 0.79 6.23 -9.26
N LEU A 71 1.13 5.57 -8.18
CA LEU A 71 2.48 5.66 -7.61
C LEU A 71 3.52 5.16 -8.63
N GLY A 72 3.24 4.05 -9.30
CA GLY A 72 4.12 3.53 -10.35
C GLY A 72 4.22 4.47 -11.54
N GLU A 73 3.09 5.02 -12.00
CA GLU A 73 3.06 5.95 -13.12
C GLU A 73 3.86 7.22 -12.85
N GLU A 74 3.65 7.82 -11.69
CA GLU A 74 4.33 9.06 -11.32
C GLU A 74 5.81 8.84 -11.02
N SER A 75 6.20 7.62 -10.64
CA SER A 75 7.61 7.25 -10.43
C SER A 75 8.33 6.88 -11.72
N GLY A 76 7.59 6.69 -12.82
CA GLY A 76 8.17 6.29 -14.10
C GLY A 76 8.54 4.83 -14.18
N TYR A 77 7.95 3.98 -13.34
CA TYR A 77 8.23 2.54 -13.35
C TYR A 77 7.49 1.82 -14.47
N ASP A 78 8.06 0.69 -14.92
CA ASP A 78 7.38 -0.24 -15.80
C ASP A 78 6.21 -0.86 -15.04
N LEU A 79 4.97 -0.58 -15.44
CA LEU A 79 3.79 -1.00 -14.68
C LEU A 79 3.66 -2.51 -14.51
N PRO A 80 3.86 -3.36 -15.54
CA PRO A 80 3.79 -4.81 -15.32
C PRO A 80 4.77 -5.31 -14.26
N ALA A 81 6.01 -4.82 -14.28
CA ALA A 81 7.02 -5.19 -13.29
C ALA A 81 6.67 -4.65 -11.90
N TRP A 82 6.20 -3.42 -11.83
CA TRP A 82 5.78 -2.77 -10.60
C TRP A 82 4.60 -3.51 -9.95
N PHE A 83 3.61 -3.88 -10.75
CA PHE A 83 2.44 -4.63 -10.28
C PHE A 83 2.84 -6.01 -9.75
N LYS A 84 3.74 -6.70 -10.44
CA LYS A 84 4.23 -8.01 -10.02
C LYS A 84 4.94 -7.93 -8.67
N LEU A 85 5.78 -6.92 -8.49
CA LEU A 85 6.48 -6.70 -7.23
C LEU A 85 5.50 -6.44 -6.08
N ASN A 86 4.49 -5.61 -6.32
CA ASN A 86 3.47 -5.31 -5.31
C ASN A 86 2.59 -6.52 -5.01
N ALA A 87 2.27 -7.34 -6.01
CA ALA A 87 1.51 -8.57 -5.80
C ALA A 87 2.26 -9.53 -4.89
N ILE A 88 3.57 -9.68 -5.08
CA ILE A 88 4.42 -10.52 -4.22
C ILE A 88 4.36 -10.00 -2.78
N SER A 89 4.48 -8.69 -2.58
CA SER A 89 4.43 -8.07 -1.26
C SER A 89 3.06 -8.27 -0.59
N CYS A 90 1.99 -8.03 -1.33
CA CYS A 90 0.63 -8.23 -0.84
C CYS A 90 0.40 -9.69 -0.44
N ASN A 91 0.79 -10.62 -1.30
CA ASN A 91 0.58 -12.05 -1.05
C ASN A 91 1.39 -12.54 0.15
N THR A 92 2.59 -12.00 0.36
CA THR A 92 3.39 -12.30 1.53
C THR A 92 2.67 -11.86 2.81
N LEU A 93 2.12 -10.64 2.83
CA LEU A 93 1.35 -10.14 3.98
C LEU A 93 0.11 -10.98 4.23
N ILE A 94 -0.62 -11.33 3.18
CA ILE A 94 -1.84 -12.13 3.27
C ILE A 94 -1.53 -13.51 3.85
N THR A 95 -0.50 -14.16 3.35
CA THR A 95 -0.07 -15.49 3.83
C THR A 95 0.37 -15.42 5.29
N ASN A 96 1.17 -14.43 5.65
CA ASN A 96 1.69 -14.29 7.02
C ASN A 96 0.59 -13.93 8.03
N SER A 97 -0.50 -13.35 7.57
CA SER A 97 -1.64 -12.98 8.43
C SER A 97 -2.73 -14.06 8.47
N ASN A 98 -2.52 -15.18 7.81
CA ASN A 98 -3.47 -16.30 7.73
C ASN A 98 -4.85 -15.90 7.18
N LEU A 99 -4.87 -14.94 6.25
CA LEU A 99 -6.11 -14.58 5.57
C LEU A 99 -6.46 -15.64 4.54
N ASP A 100 -7.75 -15.68 4.17
CA ASP A 100 -8.27 -16.60 3.16
C ASP A 100 -7.55 -16.42 1.83
N GLU A 101 -7.33 -17.53 1.12
CA GLU A 101 -6.66 -17.50 -0.20
C GLU A 101 -7.39 -16.64 -1.22
N SER A 102 -8.69 -16.37 -1.02
CA SER A 102 -9.46 -15.48 -1.89
C SER A 102 -8.91 -14.06 -1.93
N TYR A 103 -8.12 -13.66 -0.93
CA TYR A 103 -7.48 -12.35 -0.91
C TYR A 103 -6.17 -12.29 -1.70
N LEU A 104 -5.64 -13.42 -2.15
CA LEU A 104 -4.39 -13.43 -2.91
C LEU A 104 -4.55 -12.65 -4.22
N VAL A 105 -3.54 -11.85 -4.53
CA VAL A 105 -3.50 -11.05 -5.76
C VAL A 105 -3.01 -11.92 -6.91
N ASN A 106 -3.78 -11.97 -7.99
CA ASN A 106 -3.45 -12.76 -9.18
C ASN A 106 -2.83 -11.85 -10.26
N ILE A 107 -1.56 -12.08 -10.52
CA ILE A 107 -0.84 -11.39 -11.60
C ILE A 107 -0.03 -12.36 -12.42
#